data_e00308c901be75697290bd751cf06724
#
_entry.id   e00308c901be75697290bd751cf06724
#
_cell.length_a   1.000
_cell.length_b   1.000
_cell.length_c   1.000
_cell.angle_alpha   90.00
_cell.angle_beta   90.00
_cell.angle_gamma   90.00
#
_symmetry.space_group_name_H-M   'P 1'
#
loop_
_entity.id
_entity.type
_entity.pdbx_description
1 polymer ?
#
loop_
_entity_poly.entity_id
_entity_poly.type
_entity_poly.pdbx_seq_one_letter_code
_entity_poly.pdbx_strand_id
1 'polypeptide(L)'
;ENSTKRPDIVVFLNGLPVVVFELKSPSREETDASEAYLQLRNYMHEIPSLFIYNAFLVMSDLANSKAGTITAGEDRFMEWKTKDGSYENTKYAQFDTLIEGMFEKARLLDIIKNFICFSGDAKILAGYHQYFAVRKAIESTKKAANTDGKGGVFWHTQGSGKSLSMVFYAHLLQEAMSSPTIVVITDRNDLDDQLFSQFAKCTGFLRQTPVQAESRKHLKELLAGRQANGIIFTTAQKFEESDEVLSGRRNIVVMADEAHRSQYVEAKVDTETGRVRKSFGLIIRESLPNATYIGFTGTPISSKDRSTIEVFGDYIDIYDMTQAVEDGATRPVYYESRVIHLKLNEDVLRMIDEEYDVLAQNAEAYAIEKSKRELGRIESILGAEETITALCEDIVRHYEENRQYELTGKAMIVAYSRPIAMRIYRTLLQLRPEWNEKVRVVMTESN
;
A
#
# COMPACT_ATOMS: atom_id res chain seq x y z
N GLU A 1 30.73 -17.65 22.46
CA GLU A 1 29.48 -18.13 23.09
C GLU A 1 29.53 -17.86 24.58
N ASN A 2 28.41 -17.37 25.14
CA ASN A 2 28.39 -16.93 26.55
C ASN A 2 27.81 -17.99 27.48
N SER A 3 27.11 -19.01 26.92
CA SER A 3 26.53 -20.11 27.70
C SER A 3 26.15 -21.31 26.82
N THR A 4 25.70 -22.40 27.47
CA THR A 4 25.12 -23.56 26.80
C THR A 4 23.60 -23.41 26.80
N LYS A 5 22.96 -23.43 25.63
CA LYS A 5 21.50 -23.38 25.46
C LYS A 5 21.01 -24.52 24.61
N ARG A 6 19.72 -24.82 24.77
CA ARG A 6 19.06 -25.92 24.06
C ARG A 6 17.77 -25.39 23.42
N PRO A 7 17.82 -24.92 22.14
CA PRO A 7 16.61 -24.64 21.39
C PRO A 7 15.76 -25.90 21.20
N ASP A 8 14.45 -25.74 21.08
CA ASP A 8 13.54 -26.87 20.95
C ASP A 8 13.71 -27.59 19.61
N ILE A 9 13.70 -26.84 18.48
CA ILE A 9 13.94 -27.40 17.15
C ILE A 9 14.90 -26.50 16.37
N VAL A 10 15.86 -27.10 15.69
CA VAL A 10 16.74 -26.41 14.73
C VAL A 10 16.67 -27.15 13.39
N VAL A 11 16.31 -26.42 12.35
CA VAL A 11 16.30 -26.94 10.98
C VAL A 11 17.62 -26.66 10.32
N PHE A 12 18.23 -27.72 9.80
CA PHE A 12 19.50 -27.63 9.08
C PHE A 12 19.30 -27.83 7.56
N LEU A 13 19.97 -27.02 6.77
CA LEU A 13 20.09 -27.14 5.34
C LEU A 13 21.55 -27.32 4.98
N ASN A 14 21.94 -28.49 4.45
CA ASN A 14 23.33 -28.83 4.15
C ASN A 14 24.31 -28.54 5.32
N GLY A 15 23.88 -28.83 6.55
CA GLY A 15 24.67 -28.62 7.75
C GLY A 15 24.62 -27.20 8.33
N LEU A 16 23.97 -26.24 7.67
CA LEU A 16 23.81 -24.87 8.16
C LEU A 16 22.49 -24.75 8.95
N PRO A 17 22.47 -24.18 10.16
CA PRO A 17 21.26 -23.94 10.94
C PRO A 17 20.48 -22.77 10.33
N VAL A 18 19.39 -23.05 9.63
CA VAL A 18 18.63 -22.02 8.89
C VAL A 18 17.36 -21.57 9.60
N VAL A 19 16.73 -22.40 10.43
CA VAL A 19 15.54 -22.02 11.20
C VAL A 19 15.68 -22.51 12.64
N VAL A 20 15.28 -21.66 13.58
CA VAL A 20 15.24 -21.99 15.00
C VAL A 20 13.81 -21.81 15.49
N PHE A 21 13.30 -22.81 16.18
CA PHE A 21 11.98 -22.82 16.83
C PHE A 21 12.13 -22.71 18.33
N GLU A 22 11.22 -21.99 18.92
CA GLU A 22 10.92 -22.05 20.35
C GLU A 22 9.45 -22.38 20.55
N LEU A 23 9.18 -23.43 21.31
CA LEU A 23 7.86 -23.95 21.56
C LEU A 23 7.46 -23.76 23.03
N LYS A 24 6.24 -23.38 23.27
CA LYS A 24 5.67 -23.28 24.63
C LYS A 24 4.51 -24.24 24.79
N SER A 25 4.31 -24.71 26.00
CA SER A 25 3.21 -25.65 26.31
C SER A 25 1.89 -24.89 26.43
N PRO A 26 0.84 -25.26 25.68
CA PRO A 26 -0.47 -24.60 25.76
C PRO A 26 -1.18 -24.84 27.10
N SER A 27 -0.67 -25.78 27.95
CA SER A 27 -1.29 -26.15 29.24
C SER A 27 -0.92 -25.22 30.40
N ARG A 28 -0.07 -24.22 30.19
CA ARG A 28 0.27 -23.22 31.22
C ARG A 28 -0.55 -21.98 30.97
N GLU A 29 -1.44 -21.60 31.90
CA GLU A 29 -2.32 -20.42 31.81
C GLU A 29 -1.58 -19.08 31.68
N GLU A 30 -0.27 -19.03 31.97
CA GLU A 30 0.54 -17.81 31.96
C GLU A 30 1.58 -17.77 30.81
N THR A 31 1.69 -18.79 29.96
CA THR A 31 2.67 -18.81 28.85
C THR A 31 2.00 -18.47 27.53
N ASP A 32 2.36 -17.34 26.98
CA ASP A 32 1.95 -16.94 25.62
C ASP A 32 3.14 -16.99 24.63
N ALA A 33 2.86 -16.74 23.36
CA ALA A 33 3.86 -16.68 22.31
C ALA A 33 4.96 -15.62 22.58
N SER A 34 4.69 -14.61 23.42
CA SER A 34 5.65 -13.57 23.79
C SER A 34 6.82 -14.12 24.60
N GLU A 35 6.61 -15.12 25.45
CA GLU A 35 7.71 -15.80 26.13
C GLU A 35 8.64 -16.54 25.17
N ALA A 36 8.09 -17.18 24.13
CA ALA A 36 8.88 -17.83 23.10
C ALA A 36 9.74 -16.79 22.34
N TYR A 37 9.17 -15.61 22.03
CA TYR A 37 9.93 -14.51 21.43
C TYR A 37 11.09 -14.07 22.31
N LEU A 38 10.84 -13.80 23.60
CA LEU A 38 11.89 -13.40 24.54
C LEU A 38 12.98 -14.45 24.65
N GLN A 39 12.63 -15.74 24.64
CA GLN A 39 13.60 -16.83 24.70
C GLN A 39 14.45 -16.88 23.42
N LEU A 40 13.88 -16.70 22.25
CA LEU A 40 14.63 -16.57 20.98
C LEU A 40 15.60 -15.39 21.03
N ARG A 41 15.19 -14.25 21.58
CA ARG A 41 16.08 -13.09 21.79
C ARG A 41 17.24 -13.42 22.73
N ASN A 42 17.00 -14.15 23.82
CA ASN A 42 18.05 -14.60 24.73
C ASN A 42 19.03 -15.54 24.02
N TYR A 43 18.58 -16.47 23.20
CA TYR A 43 19.46 -17.34 22.42
C TYR A 43 20.37 -16.53 21.47
N MET A 44 19.83 -15.52 20.79
CA MET A 44 20.62 -14.66 19.91
C MET A 44 21.74 -13.91 20.67
N HIS A 45 21.52 -13.58 21.94
CA HIS A 45 22.53 -12.94 22.78
C HIS A 45 23.56 -13.94 23.32
N GLU A 46 23.13 -15.12 23.73
CA GLU A 46 23.98 -16.06 24.45
C GLU A 46 24.70 -17.07 23.54
N ILE A 47 24.12 -17.44 22.41
CA ILE A 47 24.70 -18.37 21.41
C ILE A 47 24.63 -17.79 19.99
N PRO A 48 25.22 -16.61 19.74
CA PRO A 48 25.05 -15.88 18.48
C PRO A 48 25.50 -16.66 17.24
N SER A 49 26.44 -17.58 17.37
CA SER A 49 26.95 -18.38 16.25
C SER A 49 25.85 -19.24 15.57
N LEU A 50 24.83 -19.66 16.32
CA LEU A 50 23.68 -20.42 15.79
C LEU A 50 22.88 -19.59 14.77
N PHE A 51 22.92 -18.26 14.87
CA PHE A 51 22.09 -17.35 14.09
C PHE A 51 22.79 -16.72 12.89
N ILE A 52 24.08 -17.02 12.66
CA ILE A 52 24.85 -16.45 11.51
C ILE A 52 24.17 -16.77 10.17
N TYR A 53 23.69 -18.02 10.02
CA TYR A 53 23.02 -18.50 8.80
C TYR A 53 21.50 -18.54 8.93
N ASN A 54 20.96 -17.98 10.00
CA ASN A 54 19.51 -18.04 10.25
C ASN A 54 18.72 -17.34 9.14
N ALA A 55 17.79 -18.06 8.51
CA ALA A 55 16.85 -17.50 7.56
C ALA A 55 15.70 -16.79 8.29
N PHE A 56 15.04 -17.50 9.20
CA PHE A 56 13.96 -16.96 10.01
C PHE A 56 13.82 -17.77 11.33
N LEU A 57 12.97 -17.28 12.21
CA LEU A 57 12.64 -17.83 13.51
C LEU A 57 11.18 -18.24 13.55
N VAL A 58 10.83 -19.23 14.36
CA VAL A 58 9.45 -19.64 14.60
C VAL A 58 9.19 -19.67 16.11
N MET A 59 8.09 -19.08 16.53
CA MET A 59 7.57 -19.18 17.89
C MET A 59 6.18 -19.82 17.85
N SER A 60 5.89 -20.73 18.79
CA SER A 60 4.60 -21.42 18.82
C SER A 60 4.23 -21.86 20.23
N ASP A 61 2.92 -21.77 20.52
CA ASP A 61 2.26 -22.41 21.65
C ASP A 61 1.23 -23.45 21.20
N LEU A 62 1.33 -23.94 19.96
CA LEU A 62 0.41 -24.77 19.19
C LEU A 62 -0.83 -24.04 18.68
N ALA A 63 -1.44 -23.17 19.47
CA ALA A 63 -2.59 -22.37 19.06
C ALA A 63 -2.17 -21.16 18.22
N ASN A 64 -1.03 -20.54 18.56
CA ASN A 64 -0.45 -19.39 17.87
C ASN A 64 0.94 -19.77 17.35
N SER A 65 1.08 -19.85 16.05
CA SER A 65 2.35 -20.17 15.40
C SER A 65 2.74 -19.08 14.43
N LYS A 66 3.88 -18.43 14.71
CA LYS A 66 4.32 -17.26 13.96
C LYS A 66 5.76 -17.38 13.53
N ALA A 67 6.08 -16.86 12.35
CA ALA A 67 7.43 -16.79 11.82
C ALA A 67 7.89 -15.33 11.67
N GLY A 68 9.15 -15.08 11.92
CA GLY A 68 9.76 -13.75 11.81
C GLY A 68 11.27 -13.84 11.65
N THR A 69 11.95 -12.71 11.56
CA THR A 69 13.39 -12.66 11.37
C THR A 69 14.14 -12.23 12.64
N ILE A 70 15.45 -12.41 12.63
CA ILE A 70 16.34 -11.99 13.75
C ILE A 70 16.29 -10.49 14.04
N THR A 71 15.90 -9.66 13.08
CA THR A 71 15.77 -8.21 13.24
C THR A 71 14.34 -7.75 13.53
N ALA A 72 13.36 -8.65 13.45
CA ALA A 72 11.96 -8.33 13.64
C ALA A 72 11.62 -8.13 15.11
N GLY A 73 10.81 -7.12 15.43
CA GLY A 73 10.07 -7.04 16.68
C GLY A 73 8.97 -8.11 16.72
N GLU A 74 8.44 -8.39 17.90
CA GLU A 74 7.39 -9.41 18.09
C GLU A 74 6.15 -9.12 17.23
N ASP A 75 5.79 -7.84 17.09
CA ASP A 75 4.68 -7.34 16.27
C ASP A 75 4.83 -7.62 14.77
N ARG A 76 6.02 -8.04 14.35
CA ARG A 76 6.35 -8.38 12.96
C ARG A 76 6.43 -9.88 12.70
N PHE A 77 6.22 -10.70 13.72
CA PHE A 77 6.06 -12.13 13.54
C PHE A 77 4.64 -12.42 13.04
N MET A 78 4.55 -13.09 11.91
CA MET A 78 3.29 -13.32 11.20
C MET A 78 2.93 -14.81 11.19
N GLU A 79 1.63 -15.09 11.27
CA GLU A 79 1.08 -16.43 11.08
C GLU A 79 1.17 -16.83 9.59
N TRP A 80 1.26 -18.14 9.36
CA TRP A 80 1.13 -18.72 8.02
C TRP A 80 -0.20 -19.47 7.92
N LYS A 81 -1.18 -18.87 7.25
CA LYS A 81 -2.60 -19.28 7.33
C LYS A 81 -3.10 -20.14 6.17
N THR A 82 -2.23 -20.66 5.32
CA THR A 82 -2.64 -21.49 4.19
C THR A 82 -1.55 -22.48 3.80
N LYS A 83 -1.97 -23.66 3.35
CA LYS A 83 -1.07 -24.70 2.86
C LYS A 83 -0.71 -24.52 1.40
N ASP A 84 -1.62 -23.97 0.59
CA ASP A 84 -1.54 -23.94 -0.87
C ASP A 84 -1.90 -22.59 -1.52
N GLY A 85 -2.24 -21.59 -0.70
CA GLY A 85 -2.67 -20.27 -1.14
C GLY A 85 -4.18 -20.11 -1.28
N SER A 86 -4.96 -21.14 -0.94
CA SER A 86 -6.40 -21.00 -0.70
C SER A 86 -6.61 -20.47 0.71
N TYR A 87 -7.44 -19.43 0.84
CA TYR A 87 -7.73 -18.85 2.15
C TYR A 87 -8.77 -19.70 2.87
N GLU A 88 -8.30 -20.69 3.60
CA GLU A 88 -9.14 -21.45 4.53
C GLU A 88 -9.20 -20.74 5.89
N ASN A 89 -10.38 -20.77 6.49
CA ASN A 89 -10.59 -20.23 7.85
C ASN A 89 -10.03 -21.22 8.87
N THR A 90 -8.72 -21.22 9.06
CA THR A 90 -8.00 -22.17 9.92
C THR A 90 -7.95 -21.70 11.37
N LYS A 91 -9.08 -21.69 12.08
CA LYS A 91 -9.12 -21.31 13.50
C LYS A 91 -8.40 -22.28 14.44
N TYR A 92 -8.07 -23.50 14.03
CA TYR A 92 -7.72 -24.58 14.97
C TYR A 92 -6.46 -25.39 14.70
N ALA A 93 -5.70 -25.14 13.62
CA ALA A 93 -4.51 -25.94 13.31
C ALA A 93 -3.34 -25.07 12.82
N GLN A 94 -3.01 -24.03 13.57
CA GLN A 94 -2.03 -23.05 13.12
C GLN A 94 -0.62 -23.64 13.01
N PHE A 95 -0.22 -24.54 13.92
CA PHE A 95 1.09 -25.18 13.83
C PHE A 95 1.20 -26.11 12.61
N ASP A 96 0.22 -26.96 12.38
CA ASP A 96 0.20 -27.87 11.22
C ASP A 96 0.14 -27.08 9.92
N THR A 97 -0.65 -25.99 9.86
CA THR A 97 -0.74 -25.12 8.71
C THR A 97 0.58 -24.41 8.42
N LEU A 98 1.27 -23.95 9.47
CA LEU A 98 2.60 -23.36 9.32
C LEU A 98 3.60 -24.40 8.79
N ILE A 99 3.63 -25.62 9.35
CA ILE A 99 4.55 -26.68 8.95
C ILE A 99 4.26 -27.14 7.51
N GLU A 100 3.03 -27.51 7.18
CA GLU A 100 2.67 -27.96 5.84
C GLU A 100 2.73 -26.85 4.80
N GLY A 101 2.40 -25.62 5.22
CA GLY A 101 2.40 -24.44 4.35
C GLY A 101 3.78 -23.86 4.11
N MET A 102 4.66 -23.80 5.10
CA MET A 102 5.94 -23.08 4.99
C MET A 102 7.13 -24.05 4.85
N PHE A 103 7.06 -25.25 5.42
CA PHE A 103 8.16 -26.20 5.45
C PHE A 103 8.04 -27.34 4.43
N GLU A 104 7.08 -27.28 3.50
CA GLU A 104 7.19 -28.08 2.29
C GLU A 104 8.53 -27.77 1.62
N LYS A 105 9.31 -28.79 1.27
CA LYS A 105 10.75 -28.65 0.94
C LYS A 105 11.02 -27.64 -0.19
N ALA A 106 10.26 -27.71 -1.27
CA ALA A 106 10.45 -26.81 -2.40
C ALA A 106 10.08 -25.37 -2.00
N ARG A 107 9.00 -25.20 -1.23
CA ARG A 107 8.55 -23.89 -0.76
C ARG A 107 9.51 -23.29 0.26
N LEU A 108 10.03 -24.06 1.21
CA LEU A 108 11.02 -23.59 2.16
C LEU A 108 12.27 -23.04 1.45
N LEU A 109 12.77 -23.78 0.45
CA LEU A 109 13.91 -23.33 -0.35
C LEU A 109 13.60 -22.08 -1.14
N ASP A 110 12.39 -21.98 -1.69
CA ASP A 110 11.91 -20.82 -2.41
C ASP A 110 11.77 -19.59 -1.50
N ILE A 111 11.21 -19.77 -0.31
CA ILE A 111 11.12 -18.69 0.69
C ILE A 111 12.52 -18.19 1.05
N ILE A 112 13.45 -19.07 1.36
CA ILE A 112 14.82 -18.70 1.72
C ILE A 112 15.52 -17.96 0.58
N LYS A 113 15.35 -18.41 -0.66
CA LYS A 113 16.00 -17.84 -1.84
C LYS A 113 15.37 -16.52 -2.29
N ASN A 114 14.04 -16.43 -2.29
CA ASN A 114 13.31 -15.44 -3.08
C ASN A 114 12.37 -14.54 -2.24
N PHE A 115 12.10 -14.88 -0.98
CA PHE A 115 11.12 -14.18 -0.14
C PHE A 115 11.68 -13.73 1.21
N ILE A 116 12.99 -13.68 1.32
CA ILE A 116 13.72 -13.04 2.40
C ILE A 116 14.64 -12.00 1.80
N CYS A 117 14.51 -10.74 2.23
CA CYS A 117 15.37 -9.66 1.77
C CYS A 117 15.87 -8.80 2.92
N PHE A 118 16.90 -8.02 2.67
CA PHE A 118 17.33 -6.92 3.54
C PHE A 118 16.82 -5.60 2.97
N SER A 119 16.15 -4.82 3.81
CA SER A 119 15.78 -3.44 3.55
C SER A 119 16.60 -2.55 4.48
N GLY A 120 17.73 -2.06 4.01
CA GLY A 120 18.78 -1.54 4.89
C GLY A 120 19.25 -2.65 5.85
N ASP A 121 19.26 -2.37 7.15
CA ASP A 121 19.67 -3.33 8.19
C ASP A 121 18.57 -4.29 8.63
N ALA A 122 17.34 -4.05 8.20
CA ALA A 122 16.20 -4.89 8.56
C ALA A 122 16.09 -6.09 7.62
N LYS A 123 16.16 -7.29 8.20
CA LYS A 123 15.88 -8.55 7.51
C LYS A 123 14.37 -8.78 7.51
N ILE A 124 13.78 -9.01 6.34
CA ILE A 124 12.35 -9.11 6.13
C ILE A 124 12.02 -10.47 5.55
N LEU A 125 11.02 -11.12 6.13
CA LEU A 125 10.39 -12.33 5.63
C LEU A 125 9.02 -11.97 5.04
N ALA A 126 8.71 -12.45 3.85
CA ALA A 126 7.40 -12.27 3.26
C ALA A 126 6.31 -13.00 4.05
N GLY A 127 5.16 -12.37 4.22
CA GLY A 127 3.96 -13.04 4.71
C GLY A 127 3.39 -14.03 3.67
N TYR A 128 2.56 -14.98 4.11
CA TYR A 128 1.96 -15.98 3.23
C TYR A 128 1.17 -15.34 2.08
N HIS A 129 0.41 -14.27 2.35
CA HIS A 129 -0.35 -13.54 1.35
C HIS A 129 0.56 -12.91 0.29
N GLN A 130 1.74 -12.41 0.67
CA GLN A 130 2.72 -11.88 -0.27
C GLN A 130 3.35 -12.99 -1.10
N TYR A 131 3.72 -14.11 -0.47
CA TYR A 131 4.31 -15.26 -1.15
C TYR A 131 3.42 -15.77 -2.29
N PHE A 132 2.18 -16.15 -1.95
CA PHE A 132 1.27 -16.75 -2.93
C PHE A 132 0.83 -15.75 -3.99
N ALA A 133 0.52 -14.50 -3.61
CA ALA A 133 0.12 -13.47 -4.56
C ALA A 133 1.23 -13.13 -5.55
N VAL A 134 2.47 -13.01 -5.09
CA VAL A 134 3.62 -12.75 -5.98
C VAL A 134 3.86 -13.93 -6.92
N ARG A 135 3.72 -15.17 -6.46
CA ARG A 135 3.84 -16.35 -7.33
C ARG A 135 2.76 -16.37 -8.41
N LYS A 136 1.50 -16.11 -8.06
CA LYS A 136 0.40 -15.95 -9.02
C LYS A 136 0.68 -14.82 -10.02
N ALA A 137 1.22 -13.69 -9.54
CA ALA A 137 1.55 -12.54 -10.38
C ALA A 137 2.64 -12.88 -11.40
N ILE A 138 3.68 -13.64 -11.03
CA ILE A 138 4.72 -14.09 -11.95
C ILE A 138 4.13 -14.98 -13.07
N GLU A 139 3.29 -15.96 -12.72
CA GLU A 139 2.70 -16.86 -13.71
C GLU A 139 1.72 -16.10 -14.64
N SER A 140 0.92 -15.18 -14.10
CA SER A 140 0.05 -14.31 -14.90
C SER A 140 0.86 -13.45 -15.87
N THR A 141 1.95 -12.84 -15.41
CA THR A 141 2.81 -11.99 -16.23
C THR A 141 3.49 -12.78 -17.35
N LYS A 142 3.99 -13.98 -17.08
CA LYS A 142 4.57 -14.88 -18.09
C LYS A 142 3.56 -15.22 -19.19
N LYS A 143 2.31 -15.50 -18.80
CA LYS A 143 1.22 -15.77 -19.76
C LYS A 143 0.90 -14.50 -20.56
N ALA A 144 0.75 -13.36 -19.91
CA ALA A 144 0.42 -12.09 -20.53
C ALA A 144 1.47 -11.62 -21.54
N ALA A 145 2.76 -11.80 -21.24
CA ALA A 145 3.85 -11.43 -22.13
C ALA A 145 3.81 -12.15 -23.51
N ASN A 146 3.16 -13.30 -23.56
CA ASN A 146 2.99 -14.10 -24.77
C ASN A 146 1.60 -13.93 -25.42
N THR A 147 0.71 -13.12 -24.82
CA THR A 147 -0.66 -12.91 -25.30
C THR A 147 -0.94 -11.42 -25.51
N ASP A 148 -1.72 -10.79 -24.64
CA ASP A 148 -2.27 -9.45 -24.78
C ASP A 148 -1.56 -8.38 -23.92
N GLY A 149 -0.54 -8.78 -23.18
CA GLY A 149 0.21 -7.91 -22.28
C GLY A 149 -0.56 -7.49 -21.01
N LYS A 150 -1.68 -8.15 -20.67
CA LYS A 150 -2.47 -7.86 -19.48
C LYS A 150 -2.11 -8.82 -18.35
N GLY A 151 -1.18 -8.40 -17.49
CA GLY A 151 -0.64 -9.20 -16.38
C GLY A 151 -1.59 -9.36 -15.19
N GLY A 152 -2.61 -8.49 -15.10
CA GLY A 152 -3.64 -8.53 -14.07
C GLY A 152 -3.49 -7.46 -12.99
N VAL A 153 -4.39 -7.51 -12.01
CA VAL A 153 -4.42 -6.59 -10.87
C VAL A 153 -4.14 -7.30 -9.57
N PHE A 154 -3.14 -6.81 -8.85
CA PHE A 154 -2.74 -7.23 -7.51
C PHE A 154 -3.41 -6.30 -6.49
N TRP A 155 -4.52 -6.75 -5.91
CA TRP A 155 -5.24 -5.96 -4.92
C TRP A 155 -4.96 -6.43 -3.51
N HIS A 156 -4.13 -5.69 -2.80
CA HIS A 156 -3.86 -5.85 -1.38
C HIS A 156 -4.12 -4.53 -0.66
N THR A 157 -4.89 -4.58 0.44
CA THR A 157 -5.27 -3.39 1.20
C THR A 157 -4.07 -2.58 1.69
N GLN A 158 -4.30 -1.33 2.05
CA GLN A 158 -3.25 -0.48 2.64
C GLN A 158 -2.71 -1.10 3.94
N GLY A 159 -1.40 -1.01 4.14
CA GLY A 159 -0.74 -1.61 5.31
C GLY A 159 -0.35 -3.08 5.17
N SER A 160 -0.78 -3.79 4.12
CA SER A 160 -0.45 -5.20 3.85
C SER A 160 1.00 -5.47 3.40
N GLY A 161 1.84 -4.43 3.26
CA GLY A 161 3.21 -4.57 2.76
C GLY A 161 3.33 -4.62 1.22
N LYS A 162 2.41 -4.02 0.49
CA LYS A 162 2.37 -3.97 -0.99
C LYS A 162 3.69 -3.57 -1.63
N SER A 163 4.39 -2.55 -1.10
CA SER A 163 5.70 -2.12 -1.61
C SER A 163 6.76 -3.22 -1.56
N LEU A 164 6.75 -4.06 -0.51
CA LEU A 164 7.63 -5.22 -0.41
C LEU A 164 7.20 -6.34 -1.37
N SER A 165 5.90 -6.55 -1.57
CA SER A 165 5.41 -7.48 -2.61
C SER A 165 5.90 -7.07 -4.00
N MET A 166 5.93 -5.77 -4.30
CA MET A 166 6.49 -5.24 -5.54
C MET A 166 8.01 -5.51 -5.66
N VAL A 167 8.76 -5.41 -4.55
CA VAL A 167 10.20 -5.76 -4.52
C VAL A 167 10.41 -7.26 -4.77
N PHE A 168 9.66 -8.14 -4.10
CA PHE A 168 9.74 -9.58 -4.33
C PHE A 168 9.35 -9.96 -5.77
N TYR A 169 8.31 -9.34 -6.28
CA TYR A 169 7.88 -9.53 -7.66
C TYR A 169 8.95 -9.08 -8.66
N ALA A 170 9.54 -7.89 -8.48
CA ALA A 170 10.62 -7.39 -9.33
C ALA A 170 11.86 -8.30 -9.31
N HIS A 171 12.20 -8.86 -8.13
CA HIS A 171 13.29 -9.82 -8.00
C HIS A 171 13.03 -11.09 -8.81
N LEU A 172 11.84 -11.67 -8.65
CA LEU A 172 11.47 -12.91 -9.34
C LEU A 172 11.32 -12.75 -10.85
N LEU A 173 10.90 -11.59 -11.35
CA LEU A 173 10.82 -11.30 -12.78
C LEU A 173 12.15 -11.45 -13.49
N GLN A 174 13.26 -11.15 -12.84
CA GLN A 174 14.59 -11.23 -13.44
C GLN A 174 14.92 -12.66 -13.86
N GLU A 175 14.58 -13.64 -13.02
CA GLU A 175 14.80 -15.06 -13.35
C GLU A 175 13.68 -15.58 -14.29
N ALA A 176 12.43 -15.21 -14.02
CA ALA A 176 11.26 -15.73 -14.72
C ALA A 176 11.15 -15.27 -16.19
N MET A 177 11.66 -14.07 -16.53
CA MET A 177 11.51 -13.44 -17.84
C MET A 177 12.83 -13.00 -18.47
N SER A 178 13.95 -13.62 -18.12
CA SER A 178 15.28 -13.31 -18.68
C SER A 178 15.66 -11.84 -18.52
N SER A 179 15.51 -11.31 -17.30
CA SER A 179 15.88 -9.94 -16.92
C SER A 179 15.17 -8.86 -17.74
N PRO A 180 13.85 -8.70 -17.64
CA PRO A 180 13.13 -7.64 -18.33
C PRO A 180 13.53 -6.28 -17.79
N THR A 181 13.27 -5.22 -18.55
CA THR A 181 13.28 -3.86 -18.02
C THR A 181 11.97 -3.63 -17.29
N ILE A 182 12.04 -3.22 -16.02
CA ILE A 182 10.89 -2.93 -15.17
C ILE A 182 10.68 -1.42 -15.15
N VAL A 183 9.48 -0.95 -15.51
CA VAL A 183 9.07 0.44 -15.42
C VAL A 183 8.03 0.55 -14.31
N VAL A 184 8.38 1.21 -13.21
CA VAL A 184 7.47 1.44 -12.07
C VAL A 184 6.83 2.81 -12.24
N ILE A 185 5.51 2.84 -12.33
CA ILE A 185 4.73 4.07 -12.49
C ILE A 185 4.03 4.38 -11.17
N THR A 186 4.23 5.59 -10.65
CA THR A 186 3.59 6.12 -9.45
C THR A 186 2.69 7.30 -9.77
N ASP A 187 1.67 7.56 -8.93
CA ASP A 187 0.69 8.63 -9.17
C ASP A 187 1.24 10.02 -8.83
N ARG A 188 2.03 10.15 -7.76
CA ARG A 188 2.51 11.44 -7.25
C ARG A 188 3.99 11.38 -6.87
N ASN A 189 4.67 12.53 -6.99
CA ASN A 189 6.08 12.65 -6.63
C ASN A 189 6.38 12.25 -5.18
N ASP A 190 5.53 12.61 -4.21
CA ASP A 190 5.75 12.29 -2.79
C ASP A 190 5.64 10.77 -2.49
N LEU A 191 4.77 10.04 -3.20
CA LEU A 191 4.63 8.59 -3.10
C LEU A 191 5.72 7.87 -3.90
N ASP A 192 6.22 8.49 -4.97
CA ASP A 192 7.36 8.04 -5.75
C ASP A 192 8.59 7.89 -4.84
N ASP A 193 8.87 8.87 -3.99
CA ASP A 193 10.00 8.86 -3.08
C ASP A 193 9.94 7.72 -2.05
N GLN A 194 8.76 7.37 -1.52
CA GLN A 194 8.61 6.28 -0.56
C GLN A 194 8.82 4.90 -1.19
N LEU A 195 8.17 4.65 -2.33
CA LEU A 195 8.30 3.37 -3.05
C LEU A 195 9.71 3.22 -3.62
N PHE A 196 10.26 4.28 -4.23
CA PHE A 196 11.63 4.32 -4.71
C PHE A 196 12.63 4.04 -3.58
N SER A 197 12.48 4.69 -2.41
CA SER A 197 13.32 4.47 -1.24
C SER A 197 13.26 3.01 -0.76
N GLN A 198 12.07 2.37 -0.81
CA GLN A 198 11.94 0.96 -0.48
C GLN A 198 12.74 0.06 -1.43
N PHE A 199 12.67 0.31 -2.73
CA PHE A 199 13.45 -0.42 -3.73
C PHE A 199 14.96 -0.15 -3.58
N ALA A 200 15.35 1.09 -3.33
CA ALA A 200 16.74 1.47 -3.11
C ALA A 200 17.36 0.79 -1.89
N LYS A 201 16.61 0.63 -0.79
CA LYS A 201 17.04 -0.13 0.39
C LYS A 201 17.22 -1.63 0.12
N CYS A 202 16.57 -2.17 -0.91
CA CYS A 202 16.63 -3.58 -1.29
C CYS A 202 17.58 -3.86 -2.49
N THR A 203 18.47 -2.94 -2.83
CA THR A 203 19.37 -3.03 -3.99
C THR A 203 20.19 -4.34 -4.02
N GLY A 204 20.67 -4.79 -2.86
CA GLY A 204 21.43 -6.05 -2.75
C GLY A 204 20.59 -7.28 -3.14
N PHE A 205 19.32 -7.29 -2.76
CA PHE A 205 18.38 -8.34 -3.13
C PHE A 205 17.96 -8.27 -4.60
N LEU A 206 17.67 -7.07 -5.09
CA LEU A 206 17.31 -6.81 -6.48
C LEU A 206 18.49 -6.96 -7.44
N ARG A 207 19.72 -6.91 -6.93
CA ARG A 207 20.98 -6.90 -7.72
C ARG A 207 21.01 -5.81 -8.80
N GLN A 208 20.29 -4.74 -8.56
CA GLN A 208 20.14 -3.58 -9.44
C GLN A 208 19.86 -2.33 -8.61
N THR A 209 20.37 -1.21 -9.07
CA THR A 209 20.03 0.10 -8.51
C THR A 209 18.86 0.69 -9.30
N PRO A 210 17.73 1.01 -8.65
CA PRO A 210 16.63 1.70 -9.31
C PRO A 210 17.06 3.11 -9.74
N VAL A 211 16.50 3.59 -10.84
CA VAL A 211 16.76 4.92 -11.40
C VAL A 211 15.45 5.66 -11.60
N GLN A 212 15.38 6.92 -11.20
CA GLN A 212 14.23 7.78 -11.48
C GLN A 212 14.39 8.50 -12.82
N ALA A 213 13.37 8.43 -13.67
CA ALA A 213 13.30 9.24 -14.87
C ALA A 213 12.86 10.68 -14.53
N GLU A 214 13.64 11.68 -14.88
CA GLU A 214 13.35 13.08 -14.59
C GLU A 214 12.33 13.70 -15.57
N SER A 215 12.29 13.20 -16.80
CA SER A 215 11.42 13.66 -17.87
C SER A 215 11.06 12.53 -18.84
N ARG A 216 10.07 12.77 -19.74
CA ARG A 216 9.76 11.83 -20.83
C ARG A 216 10.98 11.55 -21.72
N LYS A 217 11.77 12.58 -22.03
CA LYS A 217 13.02 12.44 -22.81
C LYS A 217 14.01 11.52 -22.10
N HIS A 218 14.24 11.76 -20.80
CA HIS A 218 15.12 10.92 -20.00
C HIS A 218 14.61 9.45 -19.90
N LEU A 219 13.29 9.26 -19.73
CA LEU A 219 12.69 7.93 -19.78
C LEU A 219 12.96 7.21 -21.11
N LYS A 220 12.81 7.92 -22.24
CA LYS A 220 13.13 7.38 -23.58
C LYS A 220 14.60 7.00 -23.70
N GLU A 221 15.52 7.84 -23.22
CA GLU A 221 16.97 7.59 -23.22
C GLU A 221 17.31 6.36 -22.36
N LEU A 222 16.72 6.25 -21.14
CA LEU A 222 16.89 5.09 -20.27
C LEU A 222 16.40 3.77 -20.89
N LEU A 223 15.30 3.82 -21.64
CA LEU A 223 14.74 2.66 -22.35
C LEU A 223 15.57 2.30 -23.59
N ALA A 224 16.01 3.29 -24.36
CA ALA A 224 16.81 3.09 -25.57
C ALA A 224 18.24 2.62 -25.27
N GLY A 225 18.83 3.10 -24.18
CA GLY A 225 20.18 2.73 -23.72
C GLY A 225 20.30 1.30 -23.16
N ARG A 226 19.21 0.52 -23.12
CA ARG A 226 19.18 -0.84 -22.55
C ARG A 226 18.50 -1.81 -23.49
N GLN A 227 19.04 -3.00 -23.60
CA GLN A 227 18.37 -4.10 -24.30
C GLN A 227 17.62 -5.04 -23.34
N ALA A 228 18.05 -5.09 -22.08
CA ALA A 228 17.47 -5.90 -21.01
C ALA A 228 17.80 -5.25 -19.66
N ASN A 229 17.18 -5.76 -18.60
CA ASN A 229 17.44 -5.38 -17.22
C ASN A 229 17.08 -3.92 -16.90
N GLY A 230 17.19 -3.53 -15.64
CA GLY A 230 16.94 -2.17 -15.15
C GLY A 230 15.57 -2.00 -14.50
N ILE A 231 15.56 -1.18 -13.44
CA ILE A 231 14.35 -0.76 -12.75
C ILE A 231 14.28 0.76 -12.88
N ILE A 232 13.28 1.25 -13.59
CA ILE A 232 13.10 2.66 -13.90
C ILE A 232 11.81 3.14 -13.24
N PHE A 233 11.93 4.12 -12.37
CA PHE A 233 10.79 4.81 -11.75
C PHE A 233 10.40 6.02 -12.57
N THR A 234 9.11 6.23 -12.70
CA THR A 234 8.53 7.39 -13.40
C THR A 234 7.15 7.71 -12.86
N THR A 235 6.72 8.94 -13.03
CA THR A 235 5.36 9.34 -12.67
C THR A 235 4.46 9.35 -13.90
N ALA A 236 3.16 9.23 -13.62
CA ALA A 236 2.11 9.28 -14.61
C ALA A 236 2.23 10.52 -15.54
N GLN A 237 2.53 11.69 -14.97
CA GLN A 237 2.62 12.95 -15.69
C GLN A 237 3.74 12.99 -16.73
N LYS A 238 4.76 12.14 -16.61
CA LYS A 238 5.86 12.06 -17.58
C LYS A 238 5.52 11.29 -18.86
N PHE A 239 4.31 10.66 -18.90
CA PHE A 239 3.72 10.12 -20.13
C PHE A 239 2.79 11.19 -20.75
N GLU A 240 3.33 12.27 -21.25
CA GLU A 240 2.55 13.31 -21.93
C GLU A 240 1.82 12.76 -23.17
N GLU A 241 0.71 13.41 -23.58
CA GLU A 241 0.05 13.12 -24.85
C GLU A 241 1.03 13.34 -26.00
N SER A 242 1.52 12.26 -26.56
CA SER A 242 2.42 12.24 -27.71
C SER A 242 2.17 10.95 -28.48
N ASP A 243 2.07 11.06 -29.79
CA ASP A 243 1.95 9.89 -30.67
C ASP A 243 3.27 9.13 -30.80
N GLU A 244 4.31 9.54 -30.08
CA GLU A 244 5.63 8.92 -30.14
C GLU A 244 5.73 7.71 -29.22
N VAL A 245 6.05 6.54 -29.79
CA VAL A 245 6.37 5.32 -29.07
C VAL A 245 7.70 5.46 -28.33
N LEU A 246 7.71 5.25 -27.00
CA LEU A 246 8.92 5.27 -26.19
C LEU A 246 9.80 4.05 -26.45
N SER A 247 9.19 2.86 -26.59
CA SER A 247 9.88 1.65 -26.92
C SER A 247 8.92 0.60 -27.49
N GLY A 248 9.32 -0.07 -28.56
CA GLY A 248 8.61 -1.23 -29.13
C GLY A 248 9.04 -2.59 -28.57
N ARG A 249 9.86 -2.61 -27.53
CA ARG A 249 10.39 -3.84 -26.94
C ARG A 249 9.31 -4.64 -26.21
N ARG A 250 9.39 -5.97 -26.28
CA ARG A 250 8.50 -6.91 -25.58
C ARG A 250 8.96 -7.26 -24.17
N ASN A 251 10.26 -7.15 -23.89
CA ASN A 251 10.83 -7.47 -22.58
C ASN A 251 10.78 -6.26 -21.61
N ILE A 252 9.66 -5.58 -21.59
CA ILE A 252 9.35 -4.50 -20.65
C ILE A 252 8.14 -4.93 -19.82
N VAL A 253 8.25 -4.82 -18.50
CA VAL A 253 7.14 -5.01 -17.56
C VAL A 253 6.85 -3.68 -16.89
N VAL A 254 5.62 -3.21 -17.03
CA VAL A 254 5.12 -1.99 -16.40
C VAL A 254 4.38 -2.36 -15.13
N MET A 255 4.85 -1.88 -13.99
CA MET A 255 4.24 -2.00 -12.68
C MET A 255 3.59 -0.66 -12.31
N ALA A 256 2.28 -0.58 -12.31
CA ALA A 256 1.57 0.64 -11.92
C ALA A 256 1.14 0.56 -10.45
N ASP A 257 1.70 1.44 -9.60
CA ASP A 257 1.20 1.60 -8.23
C ASP A 257 -0.05 2.48 -8.23
N GLU A 258 -0.93 2.25 -7.25
CA GLU A 258 -2.25 2.87 -7.15
C GLU A 258 -3.02 2.83 -8.49
N ALA A 259 -3.02 1.64 -9.13
CA ALA A 259 -3.55 1.43 -10.47
C ALA A 259 -4.99 1.94 -10.68
N HIS A 260 -5.80 2.02 -9.61
CA HIS A 260 -7.14 2.59 -9.64
C HIS A 260 -7.15 4.11 -9.94
N ARG A 261 -6.06 4.84 -9.65
CA ARG A 261 -5.98 6.30 -9.87
C ARG A 261 -5.55 6.69 -11.28
N SER A 262 -4.82 5.83 -11.95
CA SER A 262 -4.29 6.10 -13.29
C SER A 262 -5.35 6.26 -14.39
N GLN A 263 -6.65 6.23 -14.03
CA GLN A 263 -7.76 6.10 -14.96
C GLN A 263 -8.77 7.23 -14.95
N TYR A 264 -8.64 8.22 -14.05
CA TYR A 264 -9.62 9.29 -13.87
C TYR A 264 -9.72 10.29 -15.01
N VAL A 265 -9.22 9.97 -16.17
CA VAL A 265 -9.55 10.71 -17.38
C VAL A 265 -10.34 9.79 -18.29
N GLU A 266 -11.66 9.70 -18.10
CA GLU A 266 -12.55 9.34 -19.21
C GLU A 266 -12.13 10.17 -20.42
N ALA A 267 -12.14 9.53 -21.59
CA ALA A 267 -11.92 10.24 -22.85
C ALA A 267 -12.99 11.35 -22.96
N LYS A 268 -12.70 12.52 -22.39
CA LYS A 268 -13.55 13.70 -22.50
C LYS A 268 -13.27 14.33 -23.86
N VAL A 269 -14.28 14.33 -24.69
CA VAL A 269 -14.26 15.15 -25.90
C VAL A 269 -14.24 16.60 -25.42
N ASP A 270 -13.16 17.31 -25.69
CA ASP A 270 -13.10 18.75 -25.52
C ASP A 270 -14.09 19.35 -26.53
N THR A 271 -15.18 19.88 -26.01
CA THR A 271 -16.29 20.42 -26.83
C THR A 271 -15.89 21.66 -27.64
N GLU A 272 -14.79 22.36 -27.28
CA GLU A 272 -14.30 23.51 -28.02
C GLU A 272 -13.32 23.14 -29.15
N THR A 273 -12.52 22.09 -28.95
CA THR A 273 -11.47 21.71 -29.90
C THR A 273 -11.77 20.42 -30.67
N GLY A 274 -12.81 19.68 -30.28
CA GLY A 274 -13.16 18.36 -30.86
C GLY A 274 -12.11 17.27 -30.56
N ARG A 275 -11.09 17.55 -29.75
CA ARG A 275 -10.05 16.58 -29.39
C ARG A 275 -10.55 15.65 -28.28
N VAL A 276 -10.42 14.37 -28.54
CA VAL A 276 -10.65 13.34 -27.51
C VAL A 276 -9.42 13.30 -26.60
N ARG A 277 -9.53 13.74 -25.34
CA ARG A 277 -8.51 13.49 -24.33
C ARG A 277 -8.44 11.99 -24.07
N LYS A 278 -7.31 11.38 -24.42
CA LYS A 278 -7.05 9.96 -24.19
C LYS A 278 -6.98 9.69 -22.68
N SER A 279 -7.47 8.53 -22.24
CA SER A 279 -7.25 8.08 -20.85
C SER A 279 -5.76 7.85 -20.62
N PHE A 280 -5.30 8.07 -19.40
CA PHE A 280 -3.90 7.87 -19.03
C PHE A 280 -3.42 6.44 -19.32
N GLY A 281 -4.23 5.42 -19.01
CA GLY A 281 -3.92 4.02 -19.32
C GLY A 281 -3.71 3.77 -20.81
N LEU A 282 -4.47 4.45 -21.68
CA LEU A 282 -4.31 4.37 -23.13
C LEU A 282 -3.00 5.03 -23.58
N ILE A 283 -2.66 6.19 -23.02
CA ILE A 283 -1.39 6.90 -23.33
C ILE A 283 -0.17 6.02 -23.00
N ILE A 284 -0.18 5.36 -21.85
CA ILE A 284 0.92 4.46 -21.46
C ILE A 284 0.99 3.27 -22.43
N ARG A 285 -0.13 2.66 -22.76
CA ARG A 285 -0.17 1.51 -23.68
C ARG A 285 0.29 1.89 -25.07
N GLU A 286 -0.06 3.05 -25.57
CA GLU A 286 0.42 3.58 -26.87
C GLU A 286 1.93 3.89 -26.83
N SER A 287 2.42 4.37 -25.69
CA SER A 287 3.85 4.67 -25.50
C SER A 287 4.72 3.40 -25.42
N LEU A 288 4.20 2.30 -24.90
CA LEU A 288 4.89 1.00 -24.72
C LEU A 288 3.99 -0.15 -25.22
N PRO A 289 3.68 -0.23 -26.52
CA PRO A 289 2.60 -1.08 -27.05
C PRO A 289 2.81 -2.58 -26.85
N ASN A 290 4.05 -3.02 -26.70
CA ASN A 290 4.41 -4.43 -26.56
C ASN A 290 4.81 -4.84 -25.14
N ALA A 291 4.69 -3.91 -24.15
CA ALA A 291 5.00 -4.18 -22.77
C ALA A 291 3.91 -5.02 -22.09
N THR A 292 4.28 -5.70 -21.00
CA THR A 292 3.33 -6.38 -20.11
C THR A 292 3.00 -5.46 -18.95
N TYR A 293 1.72 -5.36 -18.60
CA TYR A 293 1.20 -4.42 -17.59
C TYR A 293 0.62 -5.16 -16.41
N ILE A 294 1.04 -4.78 -15.21
CA ILE A 294 0.47 -5.26 -13.95
C ILE A 294 0.13 -4.06 -13.06
N GLY A 295 -1.08 -4.07 -12.49
CA GLY A 295 -1.56 -3.04 -11.58
C GLY A 295 -1.45 -3.47 -10.13
N PHE A 296 -0.94 -2.61 -9.24
CA PHE A 296 -0.96 -2.76 -7.80
C PHE A 296 -1.90 -1.73 -7.20
N THR A 297 -2.78 -2.14 -6.30
CA THR A 297 -3.73 -1.21 -5.68
C THR A 297 -4.07 -1.62 -4.25
N GLY A 298 -4.31 -0.63 -3.40
CA GLY A 298 -4.84 -0.82 -2.04
C GLY A 298 -6.37 -0.69 -1.97
N THR A 299 -7.00 -0.25 -3.06
CA THR A 299 -8.44 0.06 -3.09
C THR A 299 -9.14 -0.89 -4.05
N PRO A 300 -10.34 -1.42 -3.68
CA PRO A 300 -11.12 -2.24 -4.59
C PRO A 300 -11.54 -1.42 -5.82
N ILE A 301 -11.48 -2.06 -6.97
CA ILE A 301 -11.96 -1.48 -8.21
C ILE A 301 -13.49 -1.66 -8.23
N SER A 302 -14.22 -0.55 -8.29
CA SER A 302 -15.69 -0.63 -8.39
C SER A 302 -16.10 -1.25 -9.73
N SER A 303 -17.30 -1.83 -9.78
CA SER A 303 -17.86 -2.37 -11.03
C SER A 303 -18.03 -1.31 -12.13
N LYS A 304 -17.89 -0.02 -11.79
CA LYS A 304 -17.89 1.11 -12.75
C LYS A 304 -16.50 1.37 -13.35
N ASP A 305 -15.43 0.83 -12.76
CA ASP A 305 -14.05 1.01 -13.23
C ASP A 305 -13.64 -0.07 -14.24
N ARG A 306 -14.43 -0.25 -15.28
CA ARG A 306 -14.10 -1.16 -16.40
C ARG A 306 -12.72 -0.85 -17.00
N SER A 307 -12.29 0.39 -16.92
CA SER A 307 -11.02 0.86 -17.50
C SER A 307 -9.79 0.21 -16.88
N THR A 308 -9.77 -0.13 -15.56
CA THR A 308 -8.62 -0.85 -14.96
C THR A 308 -8.46 -2.24 -15.49
N ILE A 309 -9.58 -2.97 -15.58
CA ILE A 309 -9.61 -4.33 -16.13
C ILE A 309 -9.23 -4.30 -17.62
N GLU A 310 -9.66 -3.28 -18.36
CA GLU A 310 -9.29 -3.10 -19.78
C GLU A 310 -7.78 -2.91 -19.97
N VAL A 311 -7.10 -2.20 -19.06
CA VAL A 311 -5.66 -1.94 -19.14
C VAL A 311 -4.84 -3.09 -18.60
N PHE A 312 -5.17 -3.60 -17.41
CA PHE A 312 -4.34 -4.56 -16.69
C PHE A 312 -4.84 -6.01 -16.76
N GLY A 313 -6.12 -6.23 -16.98
CA GLY A 313 -6.76 -7.55 -16.90
C GLY A 313 -7.45 -7.79 -15.56
N ASP A 314 -7.84 -9.05 -15.31
CA ASP A 314 -8.55 -9.47 -14.12
C ASP A 314 -7.70 -9.43 -12.84
N TYR A 315 -8.34 -9.60 -11.68
CA TYR A 315 -7.62 -9.75 -10.42
C TYR A 315 -6.75 -11.01 -10.40
N ILE A 316 -5.50 -10.83 -9.97
CA ILE A 316 -4.55 -11.94 -9.74
C ILE A 316 -4.77 -12.51 -8.36
N ASP A 317 -4.86 -11.61 -7.38
CA ASP A 317 -5.01 -11.93 -5.97
C ASP A 317 -5.71 -10.80 -5.24
N ILE A 318 -6.46 -11.17 -4.21
CA ILE A 318 -7.21 -10.24 -3.37
C ILE A 318 -6.86 -10.51 -1.92
N TYR A 319 -6.34 -9.49 -1.24
CA TYR A 319 -6.12 -9.48 0.21
C TYR A 319 -6.79 -8.24 0.77
N ASP A 320 -8.03 -8.41 1.22
CA ASP A 320 -8.87 -7.30 1.63
C ASP A 320 -8.61 -6.82 3.07
N MET A 321 -9.33 -5.79 3.49
CA MET A 321 -9.19 -5.20 4.81
C MET A 321 -9.61 -6.18 5.92
N THR A 322 -10.64 -7.00 5.69
CA THR A 322 -11.14 -7.95 6.69
C THR A 322 -10.06 -8.97 7.02
N GLN A 323 -9.49 -9.56 5.98
CA GLN A 323 -8.40 -10.53 6.13
C GLN A 323 -7.14 -9.90 6.73
N ALA A 324 -6.80 -8.69 6.33
CA ALA A 324 -5.64 -7.97 6.87
C ALA A 324 -5.80 -7.62 8.37
N VAL A 325 -7.01 -7.36 8.83
CA VAL A 325 -7.31 -7.16 10.26
C VAL A 325 -7.25 -8.47 11.02
N GLU A 326 -7.81 -9.54 10.47
CA GLU A 326 -7.75 -10.89 11.06
C GLU A 326 -6.31 -11.41 11.19
N ASP A 327 -5.45 -11.03 10.26
CA ASP A 327 -4.02 -11.35 10.28
C ASP A 327 -3.19 -10.43 11.19
N GLY A 328 -3.80 -9.39 11.74
CA GLY A 328 -3.09 -8.37 12.52
C GLY A 328 -2.13 -7.49 11.69
N ALA A 329 -2.19 -7.59 10.35
CA ALA A 329 -1.41 -6.77 9.44
C ALA A 329 -1.86 -5.31 9.44
N THR A 330 -3.15 -5.07 9.70
CA THR A 330 -3.73 -3.74 9.88
C THR A 330 -4.60 -3.68 11.14
N ARG A 331 -4.94 -2.46 11.56
CA ARG A 331 -5.85 -2.27 12.69
C ARG A 331 -7.30 -2.13 12.20
N PRO A 332 -8.29 -2.60 12.99
CA PRO A 332 -9.69 -2.38 12.64
C PRO A 332 -10.01 -0.89 12.63
N VAL A 333 -10.84 -0.48 11.67
CA VAL A 333 -11.36 0.89 11.57
C VAL A 333 -12.79 0.89 12.07
N TYR A 334 -13.04 1.67 13.11
CA TYR A 334 -14.38 1.90 13.63
C TYR A 334 -14.91 3.20 13.05
N TYR A 335 -16.05 3.12 12.37
CA TYR A 335 -16.71 4.27 11.77
C TYR A 335 -17.83 4.77 12.68
N GLU A 336 -17.77 6.04 13.04
CA GLU A 336 -18.83 6.76 13.77
C GLU A 336 -19.28 7.95 12.93
N SER A 337 -20.56 7.92 12.51
CA SER A 337 -21.15 9.05 11.80
C SER A 337 -21.68 10.07 12.81
N ARG A 338 -21.13 11.28 12.76
CA ARG A 338 -21.58 12.41 13.57
C ARG A 338 -22.17 13.47 12.67
N VAL A 339 -23.43 13.80 12.89
CA VAL A 339 -24.17 14.82 12.14
C VAL A 339 -24.25 16.09 12.95
N ILE A 340 -23.71 17.18 12.42
CA ILE A 340 -23.91 18.51 12.96
C ILE A 340 -25.19 19.06 12.33
N HIS A 341 -26.19 19.37 13.17
CA HIS A 341 -27.37 20.08 12.72
C HIS A 341 -26.98 21.54 12.44
N LEU A 342 -26.81 21.85 11.17
CA LEU A 342 -26.60 23.21 10.72
C LEU A 342 -27.90 23.98 10.93
N LYS A 343 -27.92 24.94 11.85
CA LYS A 343 -28.97 25.98 11.89
C LYS A 343 -28.68 26.94 10.73
N LEU A 344 -29.07 26.55 9.51
CA LEU A 344 -29.07 27.48 8.39
C LEU A 344 -30.13 28.54 8.66
N ASN A 345 -29.73 29.79 8.65
CA ASN A 345 -30.67 30.92 8.71
C ASN A 345 -31.61 30.82 7.53
N GLU A 346 -32.93 30.85 7.73
CA GLU A 346 -33.95 30.75 6.69
C GLU A 346 -33.75 31.81 5.57
N ASP A 347 -33.18 32.96 5.90
CA ASP A 347 -32.86 34.01 4.94
C ASP A 347 -31.75 33.61 3.98
N VAL A 348 -30.74 32.82 4.41
CA VAL A 348 -29.70 32.26 3.55
C VAL A 348 -30.27 31.19 2.63
N LEU A 349 -31.17 30.33 3.12
CA LEU A 349 -31.85 29.33 2.31
C LEU A 349 -32.72 29.98 1.21
N ARG A 350 -33.41 31.05 1.54
CA ARG A 350 -34.26 31.79 0.59
C ARG A 350 -33.46 32.51 -0.48
N MET A 351 -32.36 33.18 -0.17
CA MET A 351 -31.44 33.76 -1.15
C MET A 351 -30.86 32.70 -2.10
N ILE A 352 -30.66 31.51 -1.58
CA ILE A 352 -30.17 30.34 -2.29
C ILE A 352 -31.17 29.83 -3.35
N ASP A 353 -32.45 29.76 -3.01
CA ASP A 353 -33.52 29.32 -3.91
C ASP A 353 -33.85 30.37 -4.97
N GLU A 354 -33.85 31.66 -4.61
CA GLU A 354 -34.09 32.76 -5.54
C GLU A 354 -32.99 32.92 -6.60
N GLU A 355 -31.70 32.71 -6.25
CA GLU A 355 -30.61 32.66 -7.26
C GLU A 355 -30.67 31.40 -8.15
N TYR A 356 -31.21 30.30 -7.64
CA TYR A 356 -31.33 29.06 -8.40
C TYR A 356 -32.30 29.18 -9.58
N ASP A 357 -33.43 29.87 -9.38
CA ASP A 357 -34.48 30.07 -10.40
C ASP A 357 -34.04 31.00 -11.53
N VAL A 358 -33.19 32.01 -11.23
CA VAL A 358 -32.65 32.96 -12.23
C VAL A 358 -31.62 32.29 -13.16
N LEU A 359 -30.90 31.28 -12.66
CA LEU A 359 -29.79 30.63 -13.36
C LEU A 359 -30.21 29.41 -14.20
N ALA A 360 -31.43 28.90 -14.00
CA ALA A 360 -31.95 27.72 -14.73
C ALA A 360 -32.26 27.99 -16.22
N GLN A 361 -32.12 29.21 -16.68
CA GLN A 361 -32.51 29.63 -18.02
C GLN A 361 -31.41 29.61 -19.10
N ASN A 362 -30.14 29.31 -18.81
CA ASN A 362 -29.04 29.24 -19.77
C ASN A 362 -28.12 28.01 -19.60
N ALA A 363 -28.26 27.01 -20.46
CA ALA A 363 -27.91 25.61 -20.13
C ALA A 363 -26.45 25.14 -20.32
N GLU A 364 -25.54 25.80 -21.05
CA GLU A 364 -24.23 25.22 -21.43
C GLU A 364 -22.99 25.87 -20.79
N ALA A 365 -22.95 27.18 -20.60
CA ALA A 365 -21.93 27.85 -19.78
C ALA A 365 -22.16 27.59 -18.27
N TYR A 366 -23.34 27.13 -17.96
CA TYR A 366 -23.96 26.86 -16.68
C TYR A 366 -23.32 25.70 -15.87
N ALA A 367 -22.88 24.60 -16.50
CA ALA A 367 -22.41 23.43 -15.75
C ALA A 367 -21.08 23.66 -15.01
N ILE A 368 -20.14 24.39 -15.62
CA ILE A 368 -18.82 24.70 -15.02
C ILE A 368 -18.97 25.79 -13.96
N GLU A 369 -19.77 26.82 -14.26
CA GLU A 369 -20.02 27.90 -13.33
C GLU A 369 -20.89 27.45 -12.14
N LYS A 370 -21.85 26.54 -12.37
CA LYS A 370 -22.64 25.87 -11.36
C LYS A 370 -21.76 25.05 -10.38
N SER A 371 -20.85 24.21 -10.89
CA SER A 371 -19.92 23.44 -10.03
C SER A 371 -19.02 24.36 -9.19
N LYS A 372 -18.51 25.46 -9.74
CA LYS A 372 -17.70 26.42 -8.99
C LYS A 372 -18.49 27.15 -7.91
N ARG A 373 -19.75 27.50 -8.20
CA ARG A 373 -20.64 28.16 -7.22
C ARG A 373 -21.14 27.20 -6.15
N GLU A 374 -21.49 25.94 -6.49
CA GLU A 374 -21.83 24.91 -5.52
C GLU A 374 -20.69 24.62 -4.55
N LEU A 375 -19.45 24.52 -5.05
CA LEU A 375 -18.25 24.35 -4.23
C LEU A 375 -18.02 25.56 -3.32
N GLY A 376 -18.13 26.79 -3.83
CA GLY A 376 -17.98 28.01 -3.03
C GLY A 376 -19.09 28.16 -1.98
N ARG A 377 -20.31 27.69 -2.28
CA ARG A 377 -21.45 27.69 -1.37
C ARG A 377 -21.27 26.66 -0.26
N ILE A 378 -20.86 25.45 -0.57
CA ILE A 378 -20.55 24.41 0.43
C ILE A 378 -19.41 24.91 1.33
N GLU A 379 -18.38 25.52 0.80
CA GLU A 379 -17.28 26.07 1.59
C GLU A 379 -17.74 27.22 2.51
N SER A 380 -18.66 28.06 2.05
CA SER A 380 -19.25 29.13 2.88
C SER A 380 -20.08 28.58 4.04
N ILE A 381 -20.89 27.55 3.80
CA ILE A 381 -21.73 26.89 4.83
C ILE A 381 -20.84 26.15 5.84
N LEU A 382 -19.91 25.33 5.36
CA LEU A 382 -18.99 24.58 6.23
C LEU A 382 -18.01 25.51 6.97
N GLY A 383 -17.69 26.65 6.41
CA GLY A 383 -16.80 27.65 6.98
C GLY A 383 -17.49 28.68 7.88
N ALA A 384 -18.82 28.63 8.05
CA ALA A 384 -19.53 29.56 8.94
C ALA A 384 -19.04 29.42 10.38
N GLU A 385 -18.91 30.51 11.10
CA GLU A 385 -18.35 30.57 12.45
C GLU A 385 -19.11 29.69 13.44
N GLU A 386 -20.43 29.66 13.35
CA GLU A 386 -21.28 28.82 14.18
C GLU A 386 -21.05 27.31 13.89
N THR A 387 -20.91 26.95 12.61
CA THR A 387 -20.64 25.57 12.18
C THR A 387 -19.27 25.08 12.67
N ILE A 388 -18.25 25.91 12.50
CA ILE A 388 -16.88 25.59 12.95
C ILE A 388 -16.83 25.48 14.47
N THR A 389 -17.51 26.38 15.20
CA THR A 389 -17.54 26.33 16.67
C THR A 389 -18.20 25.06 17.16
N ALA A 390 -19.40 24.73 16.65
CA ALA A 390 -20.12 23.51 17.04
C ALA A 390 -19.31 22.24 16.70
N LEU A 391 -18.63 22.20 15.53
CA LEU A 391 -17.74 21.12 15.16
C LEU A 391 -16.56 20.98 16.13
N CYS A 392 -15.90 22.09 16.47
CA CYS A 392 -14.75 22.08 17.36
C CYS A 392 -15.14 21.68 18.80
N GLU A 393 -16.30 22.12 19.29
CA GLU A 393 -16.82 21.70 20.60
C GLU A 393 -17.07 20.18 20.64
N ASP A 394 -17.66 19.61 19.58
CA ASP A 394 -17.87 18.17 19.50
C ASP A 394 -16.54 17.39 19.40
N ILE A 395 -15.59 17.86 18.60
CA ILE A 395 -14.25 17.27 18.50
C ILE A 395 -13.54 17.29 19.85
N VAL A 396 -13.55 18.42 20.56
CA VAL A 396 -12.91 18.56 21.86
C VAL A 396 -13.52 17.59 22.87
N ARG A 397 -14.86 17.58 22.97
CA ARG A 397 -15.58 16.68 23.88
C ARG A 397 -15.24 15.21 23.56
N HIS A 398 -15.33 14.80 22.30
CA HIS A 398 -15.04 13.43 21.91
C HIS A 398 -13.59 13.01 22.21
N TYR A 399 -12.64 13.91 21.97
CA TYR A 399 -11.24 13.65 22.25
C TYR A 399 -10.98 13.50 23.75
N GLU A 400 -11.51 14.42 24.55
CA GLU A 400 -11.33 14.42 26.00
C GLU A 400 -11.99 13.21 26.68
N GLU A 401 -13.18 12.81 26.22
CA GLU A 401 -13.91 11.68 26.78
C GLU A 401 -13.33 10.31 26.37
N ASN A 402 -12.79 10.18 25.13
CA ASN A 402 -12.50 8.87 24.55
C ASN A 402 -11.03 8.64 24.20
N ARG A 403 -10.19 9.70 24.11
CA ARG A 403 -8.83 9.58 23.57
C ARG A 403 -7.72 10.18 24.42
N GLN A 404 -8.03 11.17 25.23
CA GLN A 404 -7.04 11.95 25.98
C GLN A 404 -6.18 11.08 26.92
N TYR A 405 -6.74 10.02 27.46
CA TYR A 405 -6.09 9.13 28.43
C TYR A 405 -5.34 7.96 27.79
N GLU A 406 -5.44 7.79 26.48
CA GLU A 406 -4.68 6.77 25.78
C GLU A 406 -3.24 7.24 25.53
N LEU A 407 -2.25 6.38 25.83
CA LEU A 407 -0.82 6.66 25.59
C LEU A 407 -0.50 7.03 24.13
N THR A 408 -1.34 6.59 23.19
CA THR A 408 -1.20 6.79 21.75
C THR A 408 -2.35 7.61 21.16
N GLY A 409 -3.12 8.32 21.97
CA GLY A 409 -4.33 9.04 21.59
C GLY A 409 -4.10 10.23 20.64
N LYS A 410 -3.50 9.99 19.47
CA LYS A 410 -3.34 10.98 18.40
C LYS A 410 -4.63 11.13 17.62
N ALA A 411 -4.94 12.38 17.22
CA ALA A 411 -6.06 12.69 16.35
C ALA A 411 -5.57 13.42 15.09
N MET A 412 -6.25 13.16 13.97
CA MET A 412 -6.03 13.86 12.71
C MET A 412 -7.36 14.40 12.20
N ILE A 413 -7.41 15.71 11.96
CA ILE A 413 -8.59 16.39 11.42
C ILE A 413 -8.30 16.71 9.96
N VAL A 414 -9.13 16.16 9.07
CA VAL A 414 -9.07 16.43 7.63
C VAL A 414 -10.18 17.41 7.30
N ALA A 415 -9.80 18.65 6.96
CA ALA A 415 -10.74 19.71 6.65
C ALA A 415 -11.05 19.74 5.14
N TYR A 416 -12.21 20.28 4.79
CA TYR A 416 -12.67 20.44 3.41
C TYR A 416 -11.75 21.34 2.57
N SER A 417 -11.22 22.42 3.17
CA SER A 417 -10.30 23.34 2.52
C SER A 417 -9.26 23.91 3.49
N ARG A 418 -8.17 24.50 2.95
CA ARG A 418 -7.12 25.15 3.75
C ARG A 418 -7.68 26.29 4.63
N PRO A 419 -8.54 27.21 4.16
CA PRO A 419 -9.15 28.22 5.00
C PRO A 419 -9.96 27.63 6.15
N ILE A 420 -10.74 26.56 5.91
CA ILE A 420 -11.49 25.87 6.95
C ILE A 420 -10.56 25.20 7.96
N ALA A 421 -9.48 24.54 7.51
CA ALA A 421 -8.47 23.97 8.41
C ALA A 421 -7.89 25.02 9.37
N MET A 422 -7.58 26.21 8.87
CA MET A 422 -7.08 27.32 9.70
C MET A 422 -8.11 27.85 10.67
N ARG A 423 -9.39 27.90 10.29
CA ARG A 423 -10.48 28.28 11.21
C ARG A 423 -10.63 27.26 12.33
N ILE A 424 -10.70 25.96 11.98
CA ILE A 424 -10.73 24.86 12.96
C ILE A 424 -9.56 24.98 13.94
N TYR A 425 -8.33 25.15 13.43
CA TYR A 425 -7.14 25.30 14.27
C TYR A 425 -7.26 26.44 15.26
N ARG A 426 -7.67 27.64 14.80
CA ARG A 426 -7.83 28.81 15.67
C ARG A 426 -8.93 28.61 16.71
N THR A 427 -10.07 28.04 16.33
CA THR A 427 -11.19 27.77 17.23
C THR A 427 -10.82 26.73 18.29
N LEU A 428 -10.10 25.65 17.91
CA LEU A 428 -9.59 24.67 18.88
C LEU A 428 -8.68 25.33 19.93
N LEU A 429 -7.77 26.23 19.53
CA LEU A 429 -6.90 26.93 20.45
C LEU A 429 -7.63 27.99 21.30
N GLN A 430 -8.75 28.52 20.82
CA GLN A 430 -9.64 29.37 21.66
C GLN A 430 -10.36 28.54 22.73
N LEU A 431 -10.84 27.34 22.35
CA LEU A 431 -11.52 26.43 23.28
C LEU A 431 -10.55 25.76 24.26
N ARG A 432 -9.31 25.50 23.84
CA ARG A 432 -8.27 24.83 24.63
C ARG A 432 -6.91 25.49 24.40
N PRO A 433 -6.61 26.62 25.08
CA PRO A 433 -5.33 27.31 24.91
C PRO A 433 -4.11 26.44 25.25
N GLU A 434 -4.27 25.49 26.16
CA GLU A 434 -3.22 24.54 26.57
C GLU A 434 -2.85 23.52 25.50
N TRP A 435 -3.58 23.47 24.40
CA TRP A 435 -3.26 22.62 23.23
C TRP A 435 -2.30 23.31 22.25
N ASN A 436 -1.86 24.52 22.48
CA ASN A 436 -1.02 25.29 21.55
C ASN A 436 0.26 24.55 21.12
N GLU A 437 0.86 23.75 22.01
CA GLU A 437 2.04 22.94 21.69
C GLU A 437 1.70 21.54 21.17
N LYS A 438 0.45 21.11 21.29
CA LYS A 438 -0.01 19.75 20.93
C LYS A 438 -0.65 19.68 19.55
N VAL A 439 -1.26 20.76 19.07
CA VAL A 439 -1.95 20.83 17.78
C VAL A 439 -1.04 21.47 16.73
N ARG A 440 -0.99 20.89 15.54
CA ARG A 440 -0.23 21.42 14.40
C ARG A 440 -1.07 21.37 13.14
N VAL A 441 -0.88 22.33 12.27
CA VAL A 441 -1.47 22.35 10.93
C VAL A 441 -0.43 21.88 9.92
N VAL A 442 -0.82 20.95 9.07
CA VAL A 442 0.01 20.46 7.96
C VAL A 442 -0.66 20.86 6.66
N MET A 443 0.00 21.69 5.89
CA MET A 443 -0.46 22.15 4.58
C MET A 443 0.72 22.18 3.61
N THR A 444 0.45 21.94 2.32
CA THR A 444 1.44 22.14 1.27
C THR A 444 1.68 23.65 1.10
N GLU A 445 2.93 24.06 0.88
CA GLU A 445 3.24 25.44 0.51
C GLU A 445 2.46 25.83 -0.76
N SER A 446 1.88 27.03 -0.75
CA SER A 446 1.37 27.63 -1.98
C SER A 446 2.55 28.16 -2.76
N ASN A 447 2.76 27.66 -3.99
CA ASN A 447 3.62 28.34 -4.98
C ASN A 447 3.06 29.72 -5.30
#